data_a8309f1a39148d6a0655be382844230f
#
_entry.id   a8309f1a39148d6a0655be382844230f
#
_cell.length_a   1.000
_cell.length_b   1.000
_cell.length_c   1.000
_cell.angle_alpha   90.00
_cell.angle_beta   90.00
_cell.angle_gamma   90.00
#
_symmetry.space_group_name_H-M   'P 1'
#
loop_
_entity.id
_entity.type
_entity.pdbx_description
1 polymer ?
#
loop_
_entity_poly.entity_id
_entity_poly.type
_entity_poly.pdbx_seq_one_letter_code
_entity_poly.pdbx_strand_id
1 'polypeptide(L)'
;MDDVMKGSVFLLNQRRKFKIFALQGMFWMSLFAFMPLGHAQEPIDLSWAVQPPPMMDLHSGLQKAIDLEDFWSVIDYAEAIARYYPDSPFAHEAAYQCGETYFKMGEYELANVAFSKYLNQPGNIKHFEEVIHYKFTMAEMFRNGLKMRLFESHKLPRWAPSEEGAIALYDEVITTVPHEEIAAQSLWGKGKLQVVLEDFKDSIDTFQTLIRRFPKHDLAVQAYLEINQTYLQQCKTEHLDLDLLDLAEMNFRKFQLAFPREPRLEAAEKALTDMQQLYANNLLETGRYYEKVKKIPACIIYYNKVVSKYPDTEAAKQAQEKLERLQPNGNV
;
A
#
# COMPACT_ATOMS: atom_id res chain seq x y z
N MET A 1 36.99 -1.09 9.98
CA MET A 1 35.97 -1.86 10.70
C MET A 1 34.56 -1.65 10.17
N ASP A 2 34.39 -0.73 9.19
CA ASP A 2 33.08 -0.35 8.64
C ASP A 2 32.58 -1.19 7.46
N ASP A 3 33.44 -1.94 6.77
CA ASP A 3 33.03 -2.78 5.65
C ASP A 3 32.41 -4.13 6.05
N VAL A 4 32.60 -4.59 7.28
CA VAL A 4 32.04 -5.85 7.77
C VAL A 4 30.58 -5.68 8.20
N MET A 5 30.19 -4.49 8.66
CA MET A 5 28.79 -4.19 9.09
C MET A 5 27.86 -3.92 7.90
N LYS A 6 28.34 -3.30 6.82
CA LYS A 6 27.51 -3.07 5.61
C LYS A 6 27.16 -4.36 4.88
N GLY A 7 28.05 -5.36 4.91
CA GLY A 7 27.80 -6.68 4.32
C GLY A 7 26.74 -7.51 5.05
N SER A 8 26.60 -7.35 6.36
CA SER A 8 25.68 -8.19 7.16
C SER A 8 24.21 -7.75 7.02
N VAL A 9 23.93 -6.45 6.92
CA VAL A 9 22.55 -5.92 6.76
C VAL A 9 22.03 -6.14 5.34
N PHE A 10 22.91 -5.99 4.32
CA PHE A 10 22.56 -6.30 2.94
C PHE A 10 22.26 -7.79 2.74
N LEU A 11 23.02 -8.69 3.40
CA LEU A 11 22.80 -10.13 3.35
C LEU A 11 21.54 -10.57 4.12
N LEU A 12 21.13 -9.86 5.17
CA LEU A 12 19.90 -10.17 5.90
C LEU A 12 18.64 -9.81 5.11
N ASN A 13 18.66 -8.70 4.38
CA ASN A 13 17.54 -8.30 3.52
C ASN A 13 17.44 -9.16 2.26
N GLN A 14 18.57 -9.56 1.67
CA GLN A 14 18.62 -10.55 0.58
C GLN A 14 18.14 -11.93 1.05
N ARG A 15 18.48 -12.35 2.26
CA ARG A 15 18.03 -13.65 2.82
C ARG A 15 16.52 -13.69 3.07
N ARG A 16 15.87 -12.57 3.40
CA ARG A 16 14.41 -12.51 3.53
C ARG A 16 13.70 -12.68 2.18
N LYS A 17 14.17 -12.00 1.12
CA LYS A 17 13.64 -12.16 -0.25
C LYS A 17 13.92 -13.55 -0.84
N PHE A 18 15.10 -14.13 -0.58
CA PHE A 18 15.45 -15.46 -1.08
C PHE A 18 14.73 -16.61 -0.36
N LYS A 19 14.35 -16.47 0.92
CA LYS A 19 13.58 -17.51 1.63
C LYS A 19 12.16 -17.64 1.11
N ILE A 20 11.53 -16.56 0.67
CA ILE A 20 10.19 -16.59 0.07
C ILE A 20 10.24 -17.25 -1.31
N PHE A 21 11.25 -16.96 -2.13
CA PHE A 21 11.40 -17.57 -3.46
C PHE A 21 11.84 -19.04 -3.40
N ALA A 22 12.67 -19.45 -2.45
CA ALA A 22 13.13 -20.83 -2.31
C ALA A 22 12.04 -21.78 -1.78
N LEU A 23 11.12 -21.30 -0.93
CA LEU A 23 9.97 -22.11 -0.50
C LEU A 23 8.94 -22.33 -1.62
N GLN A 24 8.74 -21.37 -2.51
CA GLN A 24 7.85 -21.54 -3.68
C GLN A 24 8.45 -22.49 -4.73
N GLY A 25 9.77 -22.46 -4.96
CA GLY A 25 10.43 -23.34 -5.93
C GLY A 25 10.50 -24.81 -5.50
N MET A 26 10.64 -25.09 -4.20
CA MET A 26 10.71 -26.48 -3.70
C MET A 26 9.34 -27.17 -3.61
N PHE A 27 8.25 -26.42 -3.48
CA PHE A 27 6.91 -27.00 -3.43
C PHE A 27 6.40 -27.46 -4.81
N TRP A 28 6.87 -26.82 -5.89
CA TRP A 28 6.51 -27.21 -7.26
C TRP A 28 7.28 -28.41 -7.81
N MET A 29 8.47 -28.69 -7.29
CA MET A 29 9.26 -29.84 -7.79
C MET A 29 8.85 -31.19 -7.16
N SER A 30 8.19 -31.21 -6.01
CA SER A 30 7.77 -32.43 -5.36
C SER A 30 6.39 -32.96 -5.82
N LEU A 31 5.59 -32.13 -6.51
CA LEU A 31 4.26 -32.54 -7.00
C LEU A 31 4.30 -33.21 -8.40
N PHE A 32 5.42 -33.12 -9.13
CA PHE A 32 5.54 -33.72 -10.48
C PHE A 32 6.07 -35.15 -10.51
N ALA A 33 6.48 -35.70 -9.36
CA ALA A 33 7.12 -37.03 -9.30
C ALA A 33 6.16 -38.21 -9.08
N PHE A 34 4.84 -37.99 -9.01
CA PHE A 34 3.87 -39.07 -8.80
C PHE A 34 2.63 -38.93 -9.69
N MET A 35 2.84 -38.80 -11.01
CA MET A 35 1.77 -39.15 -11.97
C MET A 35 2.10 -40.51 -12.58
N PRO A 36 1.28 -41.55 -12.35
CA PRO A 36 1.42 -42.77 -13.09
C PRO A 36 1.11 -42.46 -14.55
N LEU A 37 2.01 -42.88 -15.45
CA LEU A 37 1.75 -42.99 -16.89
C LEU A 37 0.65 -44.04 -17.07
N GLY A 38 -0.59 -43.58 -17.01
CA GLY A 38 -1.77 -44.41 -17.22
C GLY A 38 -2.61 -43.80 -18.33
N HIS A 39 -2.58 -44.48 -19.46
CA HIS A 39 -3.58 -44.53 -20.56
C HIS A 39 -4.20 -43.16 -20.91
N ALA A 40 -3.90 -42.69 -22.12
CA ALA A 40 -4.71 -41.69 -22.81
C ALA A 40 -6.15 -42.26 -22.87
N GLN A 41 -6.99 -41.85 -21.94
CA GLN A 41 -8.42 -42.01 -22.08
C GLN A 41 -8.82 -41.13 -23.27
N GLU A 42 -9.37 -41.74 -24.28
CA GLU A 42 -10.05 -41.03 -25.35
C GLU A 42 -11.02 -40.02 -24.71
N PRO A 43 -11.16 -38.82 -25.28
CA PRO A 43 -12.08 -37.82 -24.73
C PRO A 43 -13.46 -38.48 -24.69
N ILE A 44 -14.02 -38.62 -23.49
CA ILE A 44 -15.39 -39.15 -23.31
C ILE A 44 -16.28 -38.22 -24.13
N ASP A 45 -16.92 -38.76 -25.14
CA ASP A 45 -17.91 -38.05 -25.94
C ASP A 45 -19.13 -37.76 -25.06
N LEU A 46 -19.17 -36.57 -24.50
CA LEU A 46 -20.25 -36.04 -23.69
C LEU A 46 -21.36 -35.38 -24.53
N SER A 47 -21.45 -35.73 -25.84
CA SER A 47 -22.47 -35.19 -26.75
C SER A 47 -23.91 -35.53 -26.36
N TRP A 48 -24.12 -36.46 -25.42
CA TRP A 48 -25.41 -36.77 -24.77
C TRP A 48 -25.66 -35.96 -23.50
N ALA A 49 -24.72 -35.10 -23.11
CA ALA A 49 -24.82 -34.36 -21.87
C ALA A 49 -25.88 -33.27 -21.97
N VAL A 50 -26.93 -33.50 -21.24
CA VAL A 50 -27.91 -32.55 -20.68
C VAL A 50 -28.04 -31.23 -21.42
N GLN A 51 -29.15 -31.07 -22.15
CA GLN A 51 -29.53 -29.75 -22.69
C GLN A 51 -29.46 -28.71 -21.56
N PRO A 52 -28.83 -27.54 -21.81
CA PRO A 52 -28.77 -26.50 -20.80
C PRO A 52 -30.19 -26.14 -20.34
N PRO A 53 -30.41 -25.91 -19.03
CA PRO A 53 -31.73 -25.49 -18.55
C PRO A 53 -32.17 -24.22 -19.29
N PRO A 54 -33.47 -24.06 -19.59
CA PRO A 54 -33.96 -22.85 -20.26
C PRO A 54 -33.54 -21.61 -19.52
N MET A 55 -33.08 -20.55 -20.23
CA MET A 55 -32.62 -19.31 -19.66
C MET A 55 -33.65 -18.70 -18.68
N MET A 56 -34.91 -18.69 -19.04
CA MET A 56 -35.98 -18.14 -18.23
C MET A 56 -36.15 -18.87 -16.90
N ASP A 57 -35.90 -20.19 -16.86
CA ASP A 57 -35.98 -20.99 -15.64
C ASP A 57 -34.80 -20.64 -14.70
N LEU A 58 -33.59 -20.49 -15.26
CA LEU A 58 -32.43 -20.06 -14.50
C LEU A 58 -32.62 -18.64 -13.94
N HIS A 59 -33.10 -17.70 -14.75
CA HIS A 59 -33.35 -16.34 -14.31
C HIS A 59 -34.45 -16.26 -13.25
N SER A 60 -35.56 -17.01 -13.41
CA SER A 60 -36.62 -17.04 -12.40
C SER A 60 -36.16 -17.69 -11.10
N GLY A 61 -35.30 -18.72 -11.20
CA GLY A 61 -34.66 -19.36 -10.06
C GLY A 61 -33.73 -18.40 -9.32
N LEU A 62 -32.90 -17.67 -10.05
CA LEU A 62 -32.03 -16.63 -9.49
C LEU A 62 -32.84 -15.57 -8.72
N GLN A 63 -33.92 -15.05 -9.33
CA GLN A 63 -34.74 -14.03 -8.70
C GLN A 63 -35.40 -14.55 -7.40
N LYS A 64 -35.92 -15.77 -7.41
CA LYS A 64 -36.47 -16.40 -6.22
C LYS A 64 -35.43 -16.62 -5.12
N ALA A 65 -34.22 -17.01 -5.49
CA ALA A 65 -33.12 -17.20 -4.55
C ALA A 65 -32.72 -15.87 -3.90
N ILE A 66 -32.70 -14.77 -4.67
CA ILE A 66 -32.46 -13.42 -4.16
C ILE A 66 -33.56 -13.01 -3.16
N ASP A 67 -34.83 -13.19 -3.52
CA ASP A 67 -35.98 -12.83 -2.69
C ASP A 67 -36.02 -13.62 -1.37
N LEU A 68 -35.49 -14.85 -1.37
CA LEU A 68 -35.40 -15.71 -0.19
C LEU A 68 -34.08 -15.56 0.59
N GLU A 69 -33.17 -14.72 0.13
CA GLU A 69 -31.81 -14.56 0.69
C GLU A 69 -31.04 -15.91 0.75
N ASP A 70 -31.33 -16.83 -0.18
CA ASP A 70 -30.59 -18.08 -0.29
C ASP A 70 -29.30 -17.88 -1.10
N PHE A 71 -28.26 -17.44 -0.40
CA PHE A 71 -26.98 -17.04 -0.99
C PHE A 71 -26.33 -18.13 -1.86
N TRP A 72 -26.41 -19.40 -1.45
CA TRP A 72 -25.83 -20.49 -2.23
C TRP A 72 -26.59 -20.74 -3.53
N SER A 73 -27.91 -20.71 -3.48
CA SER A 73 -28.73 -20.83 -4.69
C SER A 73 -28.53 -19.64 -5.64
N VAL A 74 -28.34 -18.41 -5.11
CA VAL A 74 -27.99 -17.24 -5.93
C VAL A 74 -26.70 -17.50 -6.70
N ILE A 75 -25.66 -17.99 -6.04
CA ILE A 75 -24.36 -18.29 -6.67
C ILE A 75 -24.51 -19.39 -7.73
N ASP A 76 -25.20 -20.50 -7.40
CA ASP A 76 -25.40 -21.62 -8.32
C ASP A 76 -26.13 -21.19 -9.59
N TYR A 77 -27.23 -20.44 -9.46
CA TYR A 77 -27.97 -19.91 -10.62
C TYR A 77 -27.15 -18.89 -11.42
N ALA A 78 -26.42 -17.98 -10.76
CA ALA A 78 -25.60 -16.99 -11.43
C ALA A 78 -24.45 -17.65 -12.21
N GLU A 79 -23.79 -18.64 -11.64
CA GLU A 79 -22.75 -19.42 -12.31
C GLU A 79 -23.31 -20.24 -13.49
N ALA A 80 -24.49 -20.82 -13.34
CA ALA A 80 -25.16 -21.54 -14.42
C ALA A 80 -25.48 -20.61 -15.59
N ILE A 81 -26.02 -19.40 -15.33
CA ILE A 81 -26.28 -18.39 -16.35
C ILE A 81 -24.98 -18.00 -17.06
N ALA A 82 -23.93 -17.70 -16.32
CA ALA A 82 -22.64 -17.30 -16.87
C ALA A 82 -21.99 -18.43 -17.70
N ARG A 83 -22.22 -19.70 -17.35
CA ARG A 83 -21.68 -20.87 -18.05
C ARG A 83 -22.42 -21.20 -19.34
N TYR A 84 -23.75 -21.18 -19.28
CA TYR A 84 -24.56 -21.63 -20.42
C TYR A 84 -24.95 -20.50 -21.37
N TYR A 85 -24.99 -19.28 -20.88
CA TYR A 85 -25.46 -18.11 -21.63
C TYR A 85 -24.56 -16.88 -21.43
N PRO A 86 -23.23 -17.00 -21.67
CA PRO A 86 -22.25 -15.95 -21.34
C PRO A 86 -22.50 -14.62 -22.06
N ASP A 87 -23.06 -14.65 -23.26
CA ASP A 87 -23.31 -13.47 -24.08
C ASP A 87 -24.70 -12.86 -23.87
N SER A 88 -25.46 -13.36 -22.90
CA SER A 88 -26.81 -12.86 -22.63
C SER A 88 -26.78 -11.62 -21.75
N PRO A 89 -27.75 -10.69 -21.88
CA PRO A 89 -27.88 -9.58 -20.94
C PRO A 89 -28.05 -10.00 -19.48
N PHE A 90 -28.59 -11.20 -19.24
CA PHE A 90 -28.75 -11.78 -17.91
C PHE A 90 -27.42 -12.22 -17.29
N ALA A 91 -26.40 -12.53 -18.11
CA ALA A 91 -25.07 -12.89 -17.59
C ALA A 91 -24.41 -11.72 -16.88
N HIS A 92 -24.62 -10.49 -17.36
CA HIS A 92 -24.14 -9.29 -16.67
C HIS A 92 -24.78 -9.12 -15.29
N GLU A 93 -26.10 -9.16 -15.22
CA GLU A 93 -26.83 -9.05 -13.95
C GLU A 93 -26.45 -10.19 -13.00
N ALA A 94 -26.35 -11.43 -13.51
CA ALA A 94 -25.95 -12.59 -12.72
C ALA A 94 -24.52 -12.42 -12.13
N ALA A 95 -23.57 -11.88 -12.90
CA ALA A 95 -22.22 -11.62 -12.42
C ALA A 95 -22.20 -10.57 -11.29
N TYR A 96 -23.01 -9.53 -11.41
CA TYR A 96 -23.18 -8.53 -10.35
C TYR A 96 -23.79 -9.17 -9.08
N GLN A 97 -24.91 -9.90 -9.21
CA GLN A 97 -25.58 -10.57 -8.10
C GLN A 97 -24.67 -11.58 -7.38
N CYS A 98 -23.85 -12.30 -8.16
CA CYS A 98 -22.84 -13.22 -7.62
C CYS A 98 -21.81 -12.46 -6.75
N GLY A 99 -21.27 -11.33 -7.26
CA GLY A 99 -20.33 -10.50 -6.53
C GLY A 99 -20.91 -9.90 -5.26
N GLU A 100 -22.14 -9.35 -5.34
CA GLU A 100 -22.86 -8.80 -4.19
C GLU A 100 -23.13 -9.89 -3.13
N THR A 101 -23.54 -11.09 -3.58
CA THR A 101 -23.80 -12.21 -2.67
C THR A 101 -22.55 -12.68 -1.96
N TYR A 102 -21.43 -12.83 -2.66
CA TYR A 102 -20.14 -13.13 -2.02
C TYR A 102 -19.71 -12.04 -1.03
N PHE A 103 -19.94 -10.78 -1.37
CA PHE A 103 -19.65 -9.67 -0.46
C PHE A 103 -20.49 -9.76 0.83
N LYS A 104 -21.82 -10.01 0.73
CA LYS A 104 -22.72 -10.21 1.87
C LYS A 104 -22.33 -11.41 2.73
N MET A 105 -21.83 -12.49 2.12
CA MET A 105 -21.30 -13.66 2.82
C MET A 105 -19.93 -13.38 3.48
N GLY A 106 -19.33 -12.23 3.22
CA GLY A 106 -17.97 -11.91 3.67
C GLY A 106 -16.86 -12.62 2.88
N GLU A 107 -17.16 -13.21 1.73
CA GLU A 107 -16.18 -13.87 0.85
C GLU A 107 -15.59 -12.86 -0.15
N TYR A 108 -14.82 -11.90 0.39
CA TYR A 108 -14.38 -10.70 -0.35
C TYR A 108 -13.46 -11.01 -1.53
N GLU A 109 -12.64 -12.05 -1.44
CA GLU A 109 -11.75 -12.49 -2.51
C GLU A 109 -12.57 -12.97 -3.72
N LEU A 110 -13.62 -13.80 -3.46
CA LEU A 110 -14.54 -14.26 -4.49
C LEU A 110 -15.42 -13.13 -5.03
N ALA A 111 -15.86 -12.22 -4.15
CA ALA A 111 -16.58 -11.01 -4.56
C ALA A 111 -15.74 -10.18 -5.52
N ASN A 112 -14.44 -9.97 -5.24
CA ASN A 112 -13.55 -9.22 -6.12
C ASN A 112 -13.41 -9.87 -7.49
N VAL A 113 -13.26 -11.19 -7.55
CA VAL A 113 -13.20 -11.93 -8.82
C VAL A 113 -14.49 -11.76 -9.62
N ALA A 114 -15.65 -11.89 -8.98
CA ALA A 114 -16.95 -11.72 -9.64
C ALA A 114 -17.15 -10.27 -10.14
N PHE A 115 -16.79 -9.28 -9.34
CA PHE A 115 -16.87 -7.87 -9.74
C PHE A 115 -15.89 -7.52 -10.86
N SER A 116 -14.67 -8.05 -10.84
CA SER A 116 -13.72 -7.85 -11.94
C SER A 116 -14.24 -8.48 -13.24
N LYS A 117 -14.85 -9.66 -13.15
CA LYS A 117 -15.52 -10.30 -14.31
C LYS A 117 -16.67 -9.43 -14.82
N TYR A 118 -17.49 -8.86 -13.94
CA TYR A 118 -18.57 -7.94 -14.29
C TYR A 118 -18.09 -6.70 -15.03
N LEU A 119 -17.05 -6.04 -14.53
CA LEU A 119 -16.47 -4.83 -15.13
C LEU A 119 -15.80 -5.09 -16.49
N ASN A 120 -15.28 -6.29 -16.71
CA ASN A 120 -14.62 -6.67 -17.96
C ASN A 120 -15.57 -7.18 -19.07
N GLN A 121 -16.87 -7.32 -18.79
CA GLN A 121 -17.83 -7.73 -19.79
C GLN A 121 -18.18 -6.58 -20.74
N PRO A 122 -18.32 -6.82 -22.05
CA PRO A 122 -18.73 -5.78 -23.00
C PRO A 122 -20.20 -5.41 -22.80
N GLY A 123 -20.54 -4.14 -22.85
CA GLY A 123 -21.92 -3.64 -22.79
C GLY A 123 -22.12 -2.50 -21.81
N ASN A 124 -23.40 -2.17 -21.54
CA ASN A 124 -23.74 -1.16 -20.56
C ASN A 124 -23.66 -1.72 -19.13
N ILE A 125 -22.74 -1.20 -18.35
CA ILE A 125 -22.49 -1.63 -16.97
C ILE A 125 -23.40 -0.85 -16.03
N LYS A 126 -24.60 -1.38 -15.76
CA LYS A 126 -25.66 -0.74 -14.95
C LYS A 126 -25.19 -0.41 -13.52
N HIS A 127 -24.46 -1.33 -12.89
CA HIS A 127 -24.02 -1.24 -11.49
C HIS A 127 -22.54 -0.88 -11.38
N PHE A 128 -22.05 -0.02 -12.30
CA PHE A 128 -20.64 0.33 -12.34
C PHE A 128 -20.18 1.03 -11.04
N GLU A 129 -20.91 2.06 -10.62
CA GLU A 129 -20.56 2.85 -9.43
C GLU A 129 -20.62 1.99 -8.16
N GLU A 130 -21.64 1.16 -8.01
CA GLU A 130 -21.78 0.25 -6.86
C GLU A 130 -20.61 -0.73 -6.78
N VAL A 131 -20.18 -1.29 -7.91
CA VAL A 131 -19.04 -2.21 -7.95
C VAL A 131 -17.75 -1.52 -7.56
N ILE A 132 -17.53 -0.29 -8.03
CA ILE A 132 -16.36 0.51 -7.62
C ILE A 132 -16.39 0.77 -6.11
N HIS A 133 -17.56 1.09 -5.56
CA HIS A 133 -17.72 1.25 -4.11
C HIS A 133 -17.46 -0.04 -3.32
N TYR A 134 -17.90 -1.19 -3.82
CA TYR A 134 -17.59 -2.48 -3.19
C TYR A 134 -16.08 -2.75 -3.19
N LYS A 135 -15.38 -2.50 -4.31
CA LYS A 135 -13.92 -2.68 -4.39
C LYS A 135 -13.18 -1.75 -3.42
N PHE A 136 -13.57 -0.48 -3.35
CA PHE A 136 -13.01 0.46 -2.38
C PHE A 136 -13.27 0.00 -0.93
N THR A 137 -14.48 -0.43 -0.63
CA THR A 137 -14.86 -0.89 0.72
C THR A 137 -14.02 -2.12 1.12
N MET A 138 -13.81 -3.08 0.21
CA MET A 138 -12.96 -4.23 0.46
C MET A 138 -11.49 -3.81 0.70
N ALA A 139 -10.97 -2.84 -0.07
CA ALA A 139 -9.64 -2.29 0.15
C ALA A 139 -9.49 -1.68 1.55
N GLU A 140 -10.48 -0.90 1.99
CA GLU A 140 -10.51 -0.32 3.34
C GLU A 140 -10.60 -1.40 4.43
N MET A 141 -11.39 -2.45 4.24
CA MET A 141 -11.45 -3.57 5.19
C MET A 141 -10.11 -4.28 5.33
N PHE A 142 -9.44 -4.54 4.21
CA PHE A 142 -8.11 -5.17 4.20
C PHE A 142 -7.05 -4.27 4.82
N ARG A 143 -7.07 -2.98 4.50
CA ARG A 143 -6.18 -1.98 5.13
C ARG A 143 -6.37 -1.93 6.64
N ASN A 144 -7.60 -2.09 7.12
CA ASN A 144 -7.95 -2.08 8.54
C ASN A 144 -7.68 -3.43 9.24
N GLY A 145 -7.00 -4.36 8.58
CA GLY A 145 -6.49 -5.59 9.18
C GLY A 145 -7.38 -6.82 9.02
N LEU A 146 -8.44 -6.73 8.19
CA LEU A 146 -9.19 -7.93 7.82
C LEU A 146 -8.26 -8.87 7.03
N LYS A 147 -8.08 -10.10 7.52
CA LYS A 147 -7.21 -11.09 6.89
C LYS A 147 -7.86 -11.71 5.68
N MET A 148 -7.04 -12.06 4.68
CA MET A 148 -7.46 -12.78 3.49
C MET A 148 -7.51 -14.29 3.70
N ARG A 149 -8.33 -14.98 2.88
CA ARG A 149 -8.28 -16.45 2.77
C ARG A 149 -7.20 -16.86 1.78
N LEU A 150 -6.51 -17.95 2.07
CA LEU A 150 -5.59 -18.52 1.10
C LEU A 150 -6.37 -19.28 0.00
N PHE A 151 -5.87 -19.13 -1.22
CA PHE A 151 -6.39 -19.81 -2.40
C PHE A 151 -7.89 -19.56 -2.68
N GLU A 152 -8.40 -18.39 -2.27
CA GLU A 152 -9.81 -18.00 -2.51
C GLU A 152 -10.83 -19.04 -2.03
N SER A 153 -10.44 -19.88 -1.09
CA SER A 153 -11.25 -21.01 -0.62
C SER A 153 -12.04 -20.67 0.63
N HIS A 154 -13.38 -20.66 0.52
CA HIS A 154 -14.29 -20.48 1.66
C HIS A 154 -14.11 -21.51 2.79
N LYS A 155 -13.45 -22.65 2.50
CA LYS A 155 -13.17 -23.71 3.49
C LYS A 155 -11.98 -23.41 4.38
N LEU A 156 -11.12 -22.45 4.01
CA LEU A 156 -9.92 -22.12 4.76
C LEU A 156 -10.18 -20.91 5.66
N PRO A 157 -9.56 -20.87 6.85
CA PRO A 157 -9.67 -19.70 7.74
C PRO A 157 -8.93 -18.48 7.16
N ARG A 158 -9.34 -17.27 7.59
CA ARG A 158 -8.70 -16.01 7.25
C ARG A 158 -7.46 -15.80 8.11
N TRP A 159 -6.28 -15.91 7.54
CA TRP A 159 -5.01 -15.73 8.26
C TRP A 159 -3.89 -15.13 7.41
N ALA A 160 -4.09 -15.06 6.10
CA ALA A 160 -3.10 -14.47 5.21
C ALA A 160 -3.05 -12.95 5.35
N PRO A 161 -1.87 -12.34 5.22
CA PRO A 161 -1.73 -10.90 5.10
C PRO A 161 -2.60 -10.36 3.95
N SER A 162 -3.19 -9.18 4.15
CA SER A 162 -4.13 -8.58 3.20
C SER A 162 -3.64 -7.26 2.61
N GLU A 163 -2.48 -6.81 3.01
CA GLU A 163 -1.91 -5.52 2.66
C GLU A 163 -1.69 -5.38 1.15
N GLU A 164 -1.11 -6.42 0.51
CA GLU A 164 -0.92 -6.44 -0.96
C GLU A 164 -2.27 -6.46 -1.69
N GLY A 165 -3.25 -7.19 -1.15
CA GLY A 165 -4.62 -7.21 -1.69
C GLY A 165 -5.32 -5.86 -1.59
N ALA A 166 -5.12 -5.14 -0.48
CA ALA A 166 -5.64 -3.77 -0.33
C ALA A 166 -5.02 -2.81 -1.36
N ILE A 167 -3.69 -2.87 -1.55
CA ILE A 167 -2.99 -2.04 -2.54
C ILE A 167 -3.51 -2.34 -3.95
N ALA A 168 -3.66 -3.62 -4.31
CA ALA A 168 -4.17 -4.01 -5.62
C ALA A 168 -5.60 -3.48 -5.87
N LEU A 169 -6.49 -3.58 -4.88
CA LEU A 169 -7.85 -3.06 -4.97
C LEU A 169 -7.89 -1.53 -5.12
N TYR A 170 -7.05 -0.80 -4.36
CA TYR A 170 -6.91 0.64 -4.56
C TYR A 170 -6.43 0.98 -5.97
N ASP A 171 -5.44 0.25 -6.51
CA ASP A 171 -4.95 0.47 -7.86
C ASP A 171 -6.01 0.20 -8.93
N GLU A 172 -6.84 -0.83 -8.75
CA GLU A 172 -7.98 -1.07 -9.63
C GLU A 172 -8.97 0.10 -9.61
N VAL A 173 -9.34 0.62 -8.44
CA VAL A 173 -10.22 1.80 -8.33
C VAL A 173 -9.59 3.04 -8.96
N ILE A 174 -8.32 3.34 -8.65
CA ILE A 174 -7.58 4.50 -9.16
C ILE A 174 -7.46 4.48 -10.69
N THR A 175 -7.31 3.29 -11.28
CA THR A 175 -7.18 3.14 -12.74
C THR A 175 -8.52 3.17 -13.45
N THR A 176 -9.57 2.65 -12.82
CA THR A 176 -10.91 2.57 -13.42
C THR A 176 -11.62 3.92 -13.42
N VAL A 177 -11.50 4.70 -12.34
CA VAL A 177 -12.17 6.01 -12.18
C VAL A 177 -11.19 7.12 -11.77
N PRO A 178 -10.19 7.44 -12.61
CA PRO A 178 -9.02 8.24 -12.22
C PRO A 178 -9.31 9.69 -11.80
N HIS A 179 -10.50 10.20 -12.06
CA HIS A 179 -10.88 11.59 -11.81
C HIS A 179 -12.01 11.77 -10.78
N GLU A 180 -12.50 10.68 -10.22
CA GLU A 180 -13.59 10.70 -9.26
C GLU A 180 -13.08 10.82 -7.82
N GLU A 181 -13.95 11.26 -6.93
CA GLU A 181 -13.70 11.42 -5.49
C GLU A 181 -13.14 10.14 -4.86
N ILE A 182 -13.68 8.99 -5.23
CA ILE A 182 -13.27 7.69 -4.69
C ILE A 182 -11.81 7.33 -5.10
N ALA A 183 -11.31 7.84 -6.21
CA ALA A 183 -9.89 7.69 -6.57
C ALA A 183 -8.98 8.53 -5.68
N ALA A 184 -9.41 9.73 -5.26
CA ALA A 184 -8.66 10.52 -4.28
C ALA A 184 -8.61 9.81 -2.93
N GLN A 185 -9.71 9.25 -2.48
CA GLN A 185 -9.79 8.45 -1.24
C GLN A 185 -8.93 7.19 -1.34
N SER A 186 -8.93 6.52 -2.49
CA SER A 186 -8.09 5.34 -2.74
C SER A 186 -6.59 5.67 -2.74
N LEU A 187 -6.18 6.77 -3.36
CA LEU A 187 -4.79 7.25 -3.31
C LEU A 187 -4.38 7.56 -1.87
N TRP A 188 -5.27 8.20 -1.10
CA TRP A 188 -5.02 8.46 0.31
C TRP A 188 -4.85 7.18 1.13
N GLY A 189 -5.81 6.23 1.02
CA GLY A 189 -5.77 4.94 1.71
C GLY A 189 -4.53 4.12 1.37
N LYS A 190 -4.18 4.05 0.08
CA LYS A 190 -2.96 3.40 -0.42
C LYS A 190 -1.70 4.02 0.17
N GLY A 191 -1.56 5.36 0.10
CA GLY A 191 -0.40 6.07 0.63
C GLY A 191 -0.22 5.83 2.13
N LYS A 192 -1.31 5.88 2.91
CA LYS A 192 -1.29 5.58 4.36
C LYS A 192 -0.88 4.14 4.65
N LEU A 193 -1.33 3.17 3.86
CA LEU A 193 -0.95 1.78 4.02
C LEU A 193 0.54 1.57 3.71
N GLN A 194 1.06 2.21 2.66
CA GLN A 194 2.48 2.15 2.31
C GLN A 194 3.39 2.74 3.40
N VAL A 195 2.94 3.80 4.11
CA VAL A 195 3.68 4.30 5.30
C VAL A 195 3.76 3.22 6.39
N VAL A 196 2.66 2.51 6.66
CA VAL A 196 2.62 1.44 7.68
C VAL A 196 3.52 0.27 7.30
N LEU A 197 3.66 -0.01 6.00
CA LEU A 197 4.54 -1.04 5.46
C LEU A 197 6.02 -0.61 5.37
N GLU A 198 6.32 0.64 5.74
CA GLU A 198 7.63 1.27 5.61
C GLU A 198 8.11 1.39 4.15
N ASP A 199 7.17 1.32 3.19
CA ASP A 199 7.41 1.59 1.76
C ASP A 199 7.36 3.11 1.50
N PHE A 200 8.25 3.86 2.18
CA PHE A 200 8.22 5.32 2.25
C PHE A 200 8.26 5.99 0.88
N LYS A 201 9.12 5.51 -0.01
CA LYS A 201 9.24 6.07 -1.36
C LYS A 201 7.93 5.96 -2.13
N ASP A 202 7.32 4.77 -2.15
CA ASP A 202 6.07 4.51 -2.86
C ASP A 202 4.91 5.30 -2.25
N SER A 203 4.91 5.46 -0.91
CA SER A 203 3.94 6.31 -0.20
C SER A 203 4.03 7.77 -0.66
N ILE A 204 5.24 8.34 -0.69
CA ILE A 204 5.48 9.71 -1.14
C ILE A 204 5.02 9.90 -2.59
N ASP A 205 5.35 8.98 -3.49
CA ASP A 205 4.94 9.00 -4.89
C ASP A 205 3.41 8.93 -5.03
N THR A 206 2.76 8.13 -4.18
CA THR A 206 1.28 8.02 -4.13
C THR A 206 0.65 9.34 -3.67
N PHE A 207 1.15 9.97 -2.59
CA PHE A 207 0.66 11.26 -2.12
C PHE A 207 0.93 12.39 -3.12
N GLN A 208 2.08 12.40 -3.77
CA GLN A 208 2.37 13.36 -4.85
C GLN A 208 1.40 13.19 -6.04
N THR A 209 1.00 11.96 -6.35
CA THR A 209 0.00 11.68 -7.38
C THR A 209 -1.37 12.21 -6.96
N LEU A 210 -1.76 12.05 -5.70
CA LEU A 210 -2.98 12.64 -5.14
C LEU A 210 -2.98 14.17 -5.29
N ILE A 211 -1.91 14.84 -4.87
CA ILE A 211 -1.76 16.30 -4.99
C ILE A 211 -1.87 16.75 -6.46
N ARG A 212 -1.22 16.05 -7.37
CA ARG A 212 -1.21 16.40 -8.80
C ARG A 212 -2.55 16.20 -9.47
N ARG A 213 -3.28 15.12 -9.14
CA ARG A 213 -4.58 14.81 -9.77
C ARG A 213 -5.73 15.61 -9.16
N PHE A 214 -5.68 15.85 -7.85
CA PHE A 214 -6.76 16.47 -7.07
C PHE A 214 -6.28 17.71 -6.30
N PRO A 215 -5.69 18.73 -6.96
CA PRO A 215 -4.97 19.82 -6.28
C PRO A 215 -5.86 20.70 -5.38
N LYS A 216 -7.18 20.68 -5.57
CA LYS A 216 -8.15 21.47 -4.79
C LYS A 216 -8.87 20.64 -3.72
N HIS A 217 -8.59 19.37 -3.63
CA HIS A 217 -9.22 18.45 -2.68
C HIS A 217 -8.60 18.58 -1.29
N ASP A 218 -9.39 18.41 -0.22
CA ASP A 218 -8.87 18.48 1.16
C ASP A 218 -7.80 17.39 1.42
N LEU A 219 -7.95 16.20 0.83
CA LEU A 219 -6.94 15.15 0.92
C LEU A 219 -5.60 15.54 0.29
N ALA A 220 -5.56 16.45 -0.72
CA ALA A 220 -4.29 16.95 -1.24
C ALA A 220 -3.56 17.83 -0.22
N VAL A 221 -4.31 18.63 0.54
CA VAL A 221 -3.75 19.42 1.64
C VAL A 221 -3.17 18.50 2.72
N GLN A 222 -3.92 17.45 3.08
CA GLN A 222 -3.44 16.44 4.02
C GLN A 222 -2.21 15.69 3.48
N ALA A 223 -2.17 15.38 2.18
CA ALA A 223 -1.05 14.69 1.56
C ALA A 223 0.27 15.47 1.63
N TYR A 224 0.24 16.81 1.52
CA TYR A 224 1.44 17.62 1.75
C TYR A 224 2.00 17.43 3.15
N LEU A 225 1.14 17.43 4.17
CA LEU A 225 1.54 17.19 5.55
C LEU A 225 2.08 15.75 5.72
N GLU A 226 1.37 14.75 5.19
CA GLU A 226 1.78 13.35 5.32
C GLU A 226 3.14 13.07 4.67
N ILE A 227 3.46 13.71 3.55
CA ILE A 227 4.77 13.60 2.91
C ILE A 227 5.88 14.04 3.89
N ASN A 228 5.72 15.19 4.57
CA ASN A 228 6.71 15.65 5.55
C ASN A 228 6.81 14.70 6.77
N GLN A 229 5.68 14.18 7.23
CA GLN A 229 5.65 13.20 8.31
C GLN A 229 6.29 11.86 7.89
N THR A 230 6.10 11.45 6.64
CA THR A 230 6.72 10.25 6.07
C THR A 230 8.24 10.39 6.00
N TYR A 231 8.75 11.53 5.54
CA TYR A 231 10.19 11.81 5.57
C TYR A 231 10.75 11.79 7.01
N LEU A 232 10.04 12.40 7.96
CA LEU A 232 10.45 12.36 9.37
C LEU A 232 10.45 10.92 9.91
N GLN A 233 9.46 10.11 9.58
CA GLN A 233 9.42 8.70 9.98
C GLN A 233 10.56 7.91 9.35
N GLN A 234 10.83 8.10 8.07
CA GLN A 234 11.95 7.49 7.36
C GLN A 234 13.30 7.82 8.01
N CYS A 235 13.52 9.10 8.39
CA CYS A 235 14.72 9.51 9.12
C CYS A 235 14.87 8.84 10.50
N LYS A 236 13.77 8.41 11.13
CA LYS A 236 13.80 7.71 12.43
C LYS A 236 14.06 6.23 12.31
N THR A 237 13.62 5.60 11.21
CA THR A 237 13.67 4.15 11.01
C THR A 237 14.87 3.70 10.16
N GLU A 238 15.31 4.55 9.23
CA GLU A 238 16.42 4.27 8.33
C GLU A 238 17.67 5.08 8.70
N HIS A 239 18.75 4.91 7.94
CA HIS A 239 19.92 5.77 8.07
C HIS A 239 19.59 7.21 7.64
N LEU A 240 20.09 8.18 8.43
CA LEU A 240 19.95 9.60 8.13
C LEU A 240 20.62 9.94 6.80
N ASP A 241 19.82 10.08 5.76
CA ASP A 241 20.23 10.58 4.45
C ASP A 241 19.95 12.09 4.38
N LEU A 242 20.99 12.90 4.09
CA LEU A 242 20.87 14.36 4.04
C LEU A 242 19.88 14.83 2.96
N ASP A 243 19.71 14.06 1.90
CA ASP A 243 18.80 14.42 0.81
C ASP A 243 17.32 14.39 1.24
N LEU A 244 16.97 13.60 2.28
CA LEU A 244 15.60 13.57 2.80
C LEU A 244 15.16 14.88 3.42
N LEU A 245 16.06 15.59 4.10
CA LEU A 245 15.74 16.90 4.67
C LEU A 245 15.48 17.93 3.56
N ASP A 246 16.33 17.96 2.52
CA ASP A 246 16.17 18.87 1.39
C ASP A 246 14.85 18.61 0.64
N LEU A 247 14.48 17.33 0.48
CA LEU A 247 13.20 16.94 -0.13
C LEU A 247 12.00 17.35 0.72
N ALA A 248 12.08 17.20 2.04
CA ALA A 248 11.04 17.62 2.97
C ALA A 248 10.87 19.15 2.98
N GLU A 249 11.98 19.92 2.95
CA GLU A 249 11.94 21.38 2.83
C GLU A 249 11.31 21.81 1.50
N MET A 250 11.64 21.14 0.40
CA MET A 250 11.06 21.43 -0.90
C MET A 250 9.55 21.16 -0.91
N ASN A 251 9.11 20.05 -0.30
CA ASN A 251 7.67 19.75 -0.17
C ASN A 251 6.95 20.80 0.68
N PHE A 252 7.55 21.21 1.81
CA PHE A 252 6.99 22.25 2.67
C PHE A 252 6.82 23.59 1.92
N ARG A 253 7.84 24.02 1.17
CA ARG A 253 7.76 25.23 0.35
C ARG A 253 6.63 25.16 -0.68
N LYS A 254 6.45 24.01 -1.35
CA LYS A 254 5.32 23.79 -2.26
C LYS A 254 3.99 23.87 -1.54
N PHE A 255 3.89 23.30 -0.34
CA PHE A 255 2.69 23.36 0.49
C PHE A 255 2.36 24.81 0.86
N GLN A 256 3.34 25.57 1.36
CA GLN A 256 3.18 26.98 1.73
C GLN A 256 2.75 27.86 0.54
N LEU A 257 3.30 27.61 -0.65
CA LEU A 257 2.92 28.34 -1.87
C LEU A 257 1.50 27.99 -2.34
N ALA A 258 1.12 26.72 -2.26
CA ALA A 258 -0.20 26.27 -2.70
C ALA A 258 -1.32 26.67 -1.71
N PHE A 259 -1.03 26.67 -0.42
CA PHE A 259 -2.00 26.90 0.66
C PHE A 259 -1.45 27.81 1.77
N PRO A 260 -1.22 29.11 1.50
CA PRO A 260 -0.49 30.02 2.43
C PRO A 260 -1.21 30.32 3.75
N ARG A 261 -2.49 30.01 3.86
CA ARG A 261 -3.31 30.22 5.07
C ARG A 261 -3.78 28.93 5.73
N GLU A 262 -3.20 27.82 5.36
CA GLU A 262 -3.61 26.51 5.86
C GLU A 262 -3.04 26.28 7.28
N PRO A 263 -3.89 26.00 8.29
CA PRO A 263 -3.43 25.75 9.67
C PRO A 263 -2.49 24.54 9.78
N ARG A 264 -2.61 23.55 8.91
CA ARG A 264 -1.75 22.34 8.89
C ARG A 264 -0.29 22.63 8.51
N LEU A 265 0.01 23.85 8.01
CA LEU A 265 1.39 24.29 7.78
C LEU A 265 2.24 24.23 9.05
N GLU A 266 1.69 24.61 10.22
CA GLU A 266 2.38 24.53 11.51
C GLU A 266 2.85 23.10 11.82
N ALA A 267 1.99 22.11 11.57
CA ALA A 267 2.34 20.70 11.79
C ALA A 267 3.43 20.20 10.80
N ALA A 268 3.40 20.68 9.56
CA ALA A 268 4.43 20.35 8.56
C ALA A 268 5.77 21.04 8.90
N GLU A 269 5.77 22.27 9.37
CA GLU A 269 6.95 23.00 9.85
C GLU A 269 7.56 22.32 11.08
N LYS A 270 6.72 21.87 12.01
CA LYS A 270 7.16 21.08 13.16
C LYS A 270 7.86 19.79 12.71
N ALA A 271 7.34 19.08 11.73
CA ALA A 271 7.99 17.88 11.21
C ALA A 271 9.39 18.19 10.65
N LEU A 272 9.57 19.32 9.96
CA LEU A 272 10.89 19.78 9.50
C LEU A 272 11.82 20.12 10.66
N THR A 273 11.33 20.83 11.65
CA THR A 273 12.13 21.17 12.86
C THR A 273 12.59 19.89 13.58
N ASP A 274 11.70 18.91 13.71
CA ASP A 274 12.04 17.62 14.30
C ASP A 274 13.10 16.87 13.46
N MET A 275 13.02 16.93 12.12
CA MET A 275 14.06 16.39 11.25
C MET A 275 15.39 17.10 11.44
N GLN A 276 15.41 18.44 11.42
CA GLN A 276 16.62 19.22 11.64
C GLN A 276 17.27 18.89 13.00
N GLN A 277 16.47 18.71 14.05
CA GLN A 277 16.96 18.29 15.36
C GLN A 277 17.60 16.89 15.31
N LEU A 278 17.05 15.93 14.55
CA LEU A 278 17.65 14.60 14.37
C LEU A 278 19.03 14.68 13.68
N TYR A 279 19.15 15.46 12.60
CA TYR A 279 20.43 15.67 11.91
C TYR A 279 21.44 16.41 12.79
N ALA A 280 21.01 17.45 13.51
CA ALA A 280 21.84 18.19 14.43
C ALA A 280 22.38 17.29 15.56
N ASN A 281 21.51 16.46 16.16
CA ASN A 281 21.90 15.50 17.19
C ASN A 281 22.93 14.48 16.66
N ASN A 282 22.76 13.96 15.45
CA ASN A 282 23.71 13.03 14.85
C ASN A 282 25.10 13.65 14.69
N LEU A 283 25.17 14.90 14.20
CA LEU A 283 26.43 15.63 14.12
C LEU A 283 27.02 15.94 15.50
N LEU A 284 26.20 16.30 16.47
CA LEU A 284 26.61 16.55 17.86
C LEU A 284 27.23 15.29 18.49
N GLU A 285 26.58 14.15 18.34
CA GLU A 285 27.11 12.87 18.86
C GLU A 285 28.42 12.48 18.17
N THR A 286 28.54 12.74 16.87
CA THR A 286 29.81 12.55 16.15
C THR A 286 30.90 13.45 16.72
N GLY A 287 30.60 14.71 17.02
CA GLY A 287 31.51 15.65 17.71
C GLY A 287 31.90 15.13 19.09
N ARG A 288 30.95 14.68 19.90
CA ARG A 288 31.20 14.06 21.23
C ARG A 288 32.10 12.82 21.13
N TYR A 289 31.92 11.98 20.13
CA TYR A 289 32.80 10.84 19.89
C TYR A 289 34.25 11.27 19.67
N TYR A 290 34.48 12.30 18.80
CA TYR A 290 35.81 12.83 18.56
C TYR A 290 36.40 13.55 19.79
N GLU A 291 35.60 14.21 20.61
CA GLU A 291 36.02 14.78 21.90
C GLU A 291 36.51 13.65 22.84
N LYS A 292 35.76 12.57 22.95
CA LYS A 292 36.12 11.41 23.79
C LYS A 292 37.41 10.70 23.35
N VAL A 293 37.67 10.61 22.05
CA VAL A 293 38.92 10.05 21.54
C VAL A 293 40.07 11.09 21.41
N LYS A 294 39.90 12.28 22.01
CA LYS A 294 40.86 13.37 22.08
C LYS A 294 41.30 13.90 20.72
N LYS A 295 40.50 13.79 19.67
CA LYS A 295 40.71 14.36 18.34
C LYS A 295 40.08 15.75 18.26
N ILE A 296 40.59 16.72 19.03
CA ILE A 296 40.00 18.04 19.20
C ILE A 296 39.73 18.81 17.88
N PRO A 297 40.65 18.84 16.88
CA PRO A 297 40.36 19.52 15.61
C PRO A 297 39.12 18.94 14.89
N ALA A 298 38.94 17.61 14.87
CA ALA A 298 37.77 16.99 14.27
C ALA A 298 36.47 17.32 15.05
N CYS A 299 36.55 17.30 16.38
CA CYS A 299 35.45 17.66 17.26
C CYS A 299 34.95 19.09 16.96
N ILE A 300 35.85 20.07 16.88
CA ILE A 300 35.54 21.48 16.55
C ILE A 300 34.84 21.59 15.19
N ILE A 301 35.28 20.83 14.18
CA ILE A 301 34.66 20.82 12.85
C ILE A 301 33.18 20.37 12.95
N TYR A 302 32.93 19.30 13.68
CA TYR A 302 31.54 18.77 13.80
C TYR A 302 30.66 19.74 14.63
N TYR A 303 31.13 20.30 15.73
CA TYR A 303 30.35 21.29 16.50
C TYR A 303 30.06 22.55 15.70
N ASN A 304 31.04 23.04 14.94
CA ASN A 304 30.82 24.18 14.03
C ASN A 304 29.78 23.84 12.95
N LYS A 305 29.78 22.62 12.42
CA LYS A 305 28.74 22.17 11.44
C LYS A 305 27.35 22.17 12.07
N VAL A 306 27.20 21.75 13.33
CA VAL A 306 25.90 21.80 14.03
C VAL A 306 25.41 23.23 14.12
N VAL A 307 26.24 24.14 14.65
CA VAL A 307 25.86 25.54 14.87
C VAL A 307 25.56 26.28 13.56
N SER A 308 26.35 25.99 12.49
CA SER A 308 26.18 26.67 11.20
C SER A 308 25.01 26.18 10.39
N LYS A 309 24.74 24.86 10.44
CA LYS A 309 23.67 24.26 9.62
C LYS A 309 22.31 24.26 10.31
N TYR A 310 22.28 24.14 11.63
CA TYR A 310 21.05 23.97 12.40
C TYR A 310 21.01 24.90 13.63
N PRO A 311 21.13 26.24 13.45
CA PRO A 311 21.31 27.19 14.53
C PRO A 311 20.17 27.20 15.56
N ASP A 312 18.94 26.89 15.11
CA ASP A 312 17.74 26.98 15.93
C ASP A 312 17.46 25.72 16.76
N THR A 313 18.36 24.70 16.70
CA THR A 313 18.19 23.45 17.41
C THR A 313 18.79 23.43 18.80
N GLU A 314 18.27 22.58 19.68
CA GLU A 314 18.86 22.38 21.02
C GLU A 314 20.30 21.81 20.95
N ALA A 315 20.55 20.98 19.92
CA ALA A 315 21.88 20.46 19.65
C ALA A 315 22.90 21.58 19.33
N ALA A 316 22.46 22.66 18.65
CA ALA A 316 23.31 23.79 18.34
C ALA A 316 23.71 24.55 19.61
N LYS A 317 22.81 24.75 20.56
CA LYS A 317 23.13 25.36 21.85
C LYS A 317 24.17 24.55 22.60
N GLN A 318 24.00 23.25 22.67
CA GLN A 318 24.96 22.34 23.31
C GLN A 318 26.31 22.33 22.59
N ALA A 319 26.32 22.35 21.23
CA ALA A 319 27.55 22.45 20.46
C ALA A 319 28.29 23.78 20.70
N GLN A 320 27.56 24.90 20.79
CA GLN A 320 28.12 26.22 21.10
C GLN A 320 28.80 26.23 22.47
N GLU A 321 28.12 25.73 23.51
CA GLU A 321 28.71 25.60 24.85
C GLU A 321 29.99 24.76 24.86
N LYS A 322 30.04 23.73 24.05
CA LYS A 322 31.23 22.88 23.92
C LYS A 322 32.36 23.59 23.20
N LEU A 323 32.07 24.36 22.13
CA LEU A 323 33.07 25.15 21.40
C LEU A 323 33.71 26.21 22.33
N GLU A 324 32.92 26.90 23.13
CA GLU A 324 33.40 27.89 24.10
C GLU A 324 34.37 27.30 25.16
N ARG A 325 34.10 26.04 25.57
CA ARG A 325 35.01 25.34 26.51
C ARG A 325 36.29 24.85 25.83
N LEU A 326 36.24 24.49 24.57
CA LEU A 326 37.39 23.94 23.81
C LEU A 326 38.28 25.05 23.22
N GLN A 327 37.72 26.25 23.01
CA GLN A 327 38.39 27.43 22.47
C GLN A 327 38.20 28.66 23.41
N PRO A 328 38.73 28.64 24.65
CA PRO A 328 38.48 29.66 25.62
C PRO A 328 39.10 31.05 25.24
N ASN A 329 39.96 31.09 24.23
CA ASN A 329 40.50 32.31 23.65
C ASN A 329 40.08 32.36 22.17
N GLY A 330 38.94 33.02 21.89
CA GLY A 330 38.46 33.22 20.53
C GLY A 330 39.51 33.95 19.68
N ASN A 331 40.26 33.21 18.89
CA ASN A 331 40.89 33.73 17.68
C ASN A 331 40.07 33.25 16.48
N VAL A 332 39.36 34.21 15.91
CA VAL A 332 38.75 34.24 14.59
C VAL A 332 39.74 33.87 13.52
#